data_a663f077de3006e5fa4435c420118f23
#
_entry.id   a663f077de3006e5fa4435c420118f23
#
_cell.length_a   1.000
_cell.length_b   1.000
_cell.length_c   1.000
_cell.angle_alpha   90.00
_cell.angle_beta   90.00
_cell.angle_gamma   90.00
#
_symmetry.space_group_name_H-M   'P 1'
#
loop_
_entity.id
_entity.type
_entity.pdbx_description
1 polymer ?
#
loop_
_entity_poly.entity_id
_entity_poly.type
_entity_poly.pdbx_seq_one_letter_code
_entity_poly.pdbx_strand_id
1 'polypeptide(L)'
;MGVTLDDARAIVAPLPRSYEAVVRDSVRFRVGRIVYAAFYEDETVMGFAFPREEREALVASEPDKFLLPRASDMRFRWVCVRLDAIDVVELRELLVDAWRMCVPKKVAAAYEG
;
A
#
# COMPACT_ATOMS: atom_id res chain seq x y z
N MET A 1 -11.04 -6.03 14.09
CA MET A 1 -11.85 -5.28 13.13
C MET A 1 -11.01 -4.73 12.01
N GLY A 2 -11.54 -4.71 10.82
CA GLY A 2 -10.80 -4.27 9.65
C GLY A 2 -10.64 -2.76 9.55
N VAL A 3 -9.99 -2.35 8.48
CA VAL A 3 -9.78 -0.96 8.13
C VAL A 3 -10.48 -0.65 6.82
N THR A 4 -10.68 0.65 6.56
CA THR A 4 -11.43 1.13 5.39
C THR A 4 -10.56 2.02 4.52
N LEU A 5 -11.06 2.33 3.32
CA LEU A 5 -10.43 3.32 2.45
C LEU A 5 -10.32 4.68 3.15
N ASP A 6 -11.32 5.07 3.94
CA ASP A 6 -11.25 6.35 4.66
C ASP A 6 -10.13 6.35 5.71
N ASP A 7 -9.88 5.23 6.37
CA ASP A 7 -8.75 5.10 7.27
C ASP A 7 -7.44 5.32 6.51
N ALA A 8 -7.32 4.72 5.33
CA ALA A 8 -6.13 4.88 4.50
C ALA A 8 -5.96 6.34 4.03
N ARG A 9 -7.05 6.99 3.64
CA ARG A 9 -7.01 8.40 3.23
C ARG A 9 -6.48 9.31 4.34
N ALA A 10 -6.91 9.06 5.57
CA ALA A 10 -6.44 9.83 6.72
C ALA A 10 -4.94 9.64 6.95
N ILE A 11 -4.45 8.42 6.75
CA ILE A 11 -3.02 8.11 6.93
C ILE A 11 -2.17 8.79 5.87
N VAL A 12 -2.59 8.75 4.60
CA VAL A 12 -1.75 9.27 3.52
C VAL A 12 -1.86 10.77 3.32
N ALA A 13 -2.89 11.42 3.86
CA ALA A 13 -3.10 12.85 3.69
C ALA A 13 -1.87 13.70 4.05
N PRO A 14 -1.15 13.44 5.17
CA PRO A 14 0.04 14.23 5.50
C PRO A 14 1.32 13.80 4.79
N LEU A 15 1.31 12.71 4.02
CA LEU A 15 2.53 12.20 3.39
C LEU A 15 2.95 13.13 2.24
N PRO A 16 4.18 13.68 2.29
CA PRO A 16 4.64 14.60 1.24
C PRO A 16 4.56 13.99 -0.16
N ARG A 17 4.16 14.80 -1.13
CA ARG A 17 4.06 14.44 -2.55
C ARG A 17 3.03 13.35 -2.87
N SER A 18 2.29 12.88 -1.88
CA SER A 18 1.25 11.87 -2.08
C SER A 18 -0.04 12.53 -2.55
N TYR A 19 -0.73 11.89 -3.49
CA TYR A 19 -2.05 12.34 -3.91
C TYR A 19 -2.91 11.15 -4.31
N GLU A 20 -4.21 11.36 -4.29
CA GLU A 20 -5.18 10.33 -4.66
C GLU A 20 -5.59 10.50 -6.13
N ALA A 21 -5.74 9.40 -6.84
CA ALA A 21 -6.26 9.38 -8.20
C ALA A 21 -7.29 8.25 -8.31
N VAL A 22 -8.22 8.38 -9.25
CA VAL A 22 -9.21 7.33 -9.51
C VAL A 22 -9.02 6.89 -10.95
N VAL A 23 -8.81 5.57 -11.14
CA VAL A 23 -8.64 4.97 -12.45
C VAL A 23 -9.60 3.80 -12.54
N ARG A 24 -10.57 3.87 -13.49
CA ARG A 24 -11.58 2.82 -13.70
C ARG A 24 -12.30 2.46 -12.39
N ASP A 25 -12.74 3.50 -11.66
CA ASP A 25 -13.45 3.36 -10.39
C ASP A 25 -12.59 2.78 -9.25
N SER A 26 -11.28 2.66 -9.45
CA SER A 26 -10.35 2.19 -8.42
C SER A 26 -9.56 3.37 -7.86
N VAL A 27 -9.57 3.51 -6.54
CA VAL A 27 -8.78 4.54 -5.87
C VAL A 27 -7.33 4.09 -5.81
N ARG A 28 -6.43 5.02 -6.09
CA ARG A 28 -4.98 4.79 -6.07
C ARG A 28 -4.29 5.94 -5.38
N PHE A 29 -3.23 5.63 -4.63
CA PHE A 29 -2.37 6.65 -4.05
C PHE A 29 -1.06 6.68 -4.82
N ARG A 30 -0.65 7.89 -5.21
CA ARG A 30 0.49 8.09 -6.09
C ARG A 30 1.48 9.09 -5.53
N VAL A 31 2.74 8.93 -5.96
CA VAL A 31 3.78 9.94 -5.88
C VAL A 31 4.28 10.12 -7.32
N GLY A 32 4.04 11.30 -7.90
CA GLY A 32 4.31 11.49 -9.32
C GLY A 32 3.48 10.53 -10.16
N ARG A 33 4.15 9.68 -10.95
CA ARG A 33 3.48 8.67 -11.77
C ARG A 33 3.47 7.30 -11.12
N ILE A 34 4.06 7.17 -9.94
CA ILE A 34 4.22 5.89 -9.27
C ILE A 34 3.01 5.65 -8.38
N VAL A 35 2.32 4.53 -8.62
CA VAL A 35 1.24 4.09 -7.72
C VAL A 35 1.90 3.29 -6.60
N TYR A 36 1.70 3.71 -5.36
CA TYR A 36 2.24 2.96 -4.22
C TYR A 36 1.17 2.21 -3.43
N ALA A 37 -0.10 2.48 -3.68
CA ALA A 37 -1.21 1.70 -3.12
C ALA A 37 -2.42 1.80 -4.04
N ALA A 38 -3.21 0.74 -4.11
CA ALA A 38 -4.42 0.69 -4.92
C ALA A 38 -5.44 -0.20 -4.23
N PHE A 39 -6.73 0.05 -4.47
CA PHE A 39 -7.82 -0.67 -3.83
C PHE A 39 -8.59 -1.49 -4.84
N TYR A 40 -8.86 -2.75 -4.49
CA TYR A 40 -9.51 -3.74 -5.35
C TYR A 40 -10.68 -4.40 -4.64
N GLU A 41 -11.50 -5.14 -5.40
CA GLU A 41 -12.57 -5.98 -4.88
C GLU A 41 -13.50 -5.22 -3.94
N ASP A 42 -14.09 -4.14 -4.46
CA ASP A 42 -14.98 -3.27 -3.68
C ASP A 42 -14.31 -2.76 -2.42
N GLU A 43 -13.00 -2.46 -2.53
CA GLU A 43 -12.23 -1.86 -1.44
C GLU A 43 -12.01 -2.81 -0.25
N THR A 44 -12.02 -4.12 -0.50
CA THR A 44 -11.72 -5.12 0.53
C THR A 44 -10.26 -5.56 0.51
N VAL A 45 -9.56 -5.33 -0.61
CA VAL A 45 -8.16 -5.69 -0.80
C VAL A 45 -7.36 -4.46 -1.22
N MET A 46 -6.20 -4.26 -0.60
CA MET A 46 -5.30 -3.19 -0.96
C MET A 46 -4.00 -3.79 -1.50
N GLY A 47 -3.59 -3.36 -2.71
CA GLY A 47 -2.25 -3.63 -3.21
C GLY A 47 -1.34 -2.48 -2.80
N PHE A 48 -0.08 -2.76 -2.54
CA PHE A 48 0.87 -1.73 -2.13
C PHE A 48 2.30 -2.10 -2.52
N ALA A 49 3.15 -1.09 -2.61
CA ALA A 49 4.56 -1.28 -2.95
C ALA A 49 5.28 -2.04 -1.85
N PHE A 50 6.01 -3.07 -2.23
CA PHE A 50 6.73 -3.94 -1.29
C PHE A 50 7.89 -4.61 -2.04
N PRO A 51 9.05 -4.83 -1.39
CA PRO A 51 10.18 -5.47 -2.07
C PRO A 51 9.85 -6.86 -2.59
N ARG A 52 10.12 -7.09 -3.88
CA ARG A 52 9.79 -8.39 -4.51
C ARG A 52 10.45 -9.57 -3.83
N GLU A 53 11.68 -9.35 -3.36
CA GLU A 53 12.49 -10.41 -2.76
C GLU A 53 11.89 -10.91 -1.45
N GLU A 54 11.05 -10.10 -0.80
CA GLU A 54 10.53 -10.38 0.54
C GLU A 54 9.06 -10.80 0.52
N ARG A 55 8.35 -10.63 -0.60
CA ARG A 55 6.90 -10.82 -0.61
C ARG A 55 6.46 -12.26 -0.39
N GLU A 56 7.21 -13.23 -0.92
CA GLU A 56 6.85 -14.64 -0.74
C GLU A 56 6.95 -15.05 0.73
N ALA A 57 7.98 -14.56 1.40
CA ALA A 57 8.15 -14.83 2.83
C ALA A 57 7.02 -14.17 3.64
N LEU A 58 6.63 -12.95 3.26
CA LEU A 58 5.54 -12.26 3.93
C LEU A 58 4.23 -13.03 3.79
N VAL A 59 3.87 -13.43 2.57
CA VAL A 59 2.64 -14.17 2.31
C VAL A 59 2.67 -15.51 3.03
N ALA A 60 3.82 -16.20 3.01
CA ALA A 60 3.95 -17.49 3.68
C ALA A 60 3.83 -17.36 5.21
N SER A 61 4.31 -16.26 5.78
CA SER A 61 4.25 -16.05 7.23
C SER A 61 2.85 -15.72 7.73
N GLU A 62 2.04 -15.04 6.91
CA GLU A 62 0.70 -14.61 7.30
C GLU A 62 -0.28 -14.75 6.13
N PRO A 63 -0.56 -16.00 5.69
CA PRO A 63 -1.38 -16.22 4.49
C PRO A 63 -2.83 -15.78 4.65
N ASP A 64 -3.32 -15.59 5.87
CA ASP A 64 -4.67 -15.09 6.11
C ASP A 64 -4.78 -13.59 5.89
N LYS A 65 -3.66 -12.88 5.89
CA LYS A 65 -3.61 -11.43 5.70
C LYS A 65 -3.14 -11.04 4.32
N PHE A 66 -2.06 -11.64 3.83
CA PHE A 66 -1.36 -11.20 2.63
C PHE A 66 -1.57 -12.14 1.46
N LEU A 67 -1.61 -11.57 0.26
CA LEU A 67 -1.85 -12.28 -0.99
C LEU A 67 -0.80 -11.86 -2.01
N LEU A 68 -0.33 -12.81 -2.82
CA LEU A 68 0.47 -12.45 -3.97
C LEU A 68 -0.40 -11.68 -4.97
N PRO A 69 0.19 -10.73 -5.72
CA PRO A 69 -0.57 -10.04 -6.75
C PRO A 69 -0.92 -10.96 -7.91
N ARG A 70 -1.80 -10.49 -8.80
CA ARG A 70 -2.11 -11.23 -10.03
C ARG A 70 -0.83 -11.51 -10.80
N ALA A 71 -0.87 -12.56 -11.64
CA ALA A 71 0.28 -12.93 -12.46
C ALA A 71 0.83 -11.75 -13.26
N SER A 72 -0.05 -10.92 -13.82
CA SER A 72 0.37 -9.75 -14.61
C SER A 72 1.09 -8.69 -13.79
N ASP A 73 0.91 -8.67 -12.48
CA ASP A 73 1.53 -7.68 -11.59
C ASP A 73 2.74 -8.22 -10.84
N MET A 74 3.06 -9.51 -11.01
CA MET A 74 4.19 -10.14 -10.31
C MET A 74 5.54 -9.52 -10.66
N ARG A 75 5.65 -8.88 -11.81
CA ARG A 75 6.88 -8.18 -12.23
C ARG A 75 7.13 -6.89 -11.43
N PHE A 76 6.12 -6.36 -10.77
CA PHE A 76 6.24 -5.14 -9.98
C PHE A 76 6.61 -5.47 -8.53
N ARG A 77 7.11 -4.47 -7.82
CA ARG A 77 7.34 -4.57 -6.37
C ARG A 77 6.01 -4.35 -5.68
N TRP A 78 5.21 -5.40 -5.59
CA TRP A 78 3.79 -5.30 -5.22
C TRP A 78 3.34 -6.53 -4.45
N VAL A 79 2.53 -6.32 -3.42
CA VAL A 79 1.85 -7.38 -2.67
C VAL A 79 0.49 -6.86 -2.26
N CYS A 80 -0.44 -7.76 -1.91
CA CYS A 80 -1.79 -7.37 -1.52
C CYS A 80 -2.07 -7.78 -0.07
N VAL A 81 -3.01 -7.07 0.55
CA VAL A 81 -3.45 -7.34 1.92
C VAL A 81 -4.97 -7.27 2.02
N ARG A 82 -5.55 -8.17 2.81
CA ARG A 82 -6.98 -8.13 3.12
C ARG A 82 -7.22 -7.06 4.20
N LEU A 83 -8.03 -6.07 3.86
CA LEU A 83 -8.26 -4.94 4.77
C LEU A 83 -9.02 -5.33 6.03
N ASP A 84 -9.82 -6.40 5.99
CA ASP A 84 -10.54 -6.88 7.16
C ASP A 84 -9.66 -7.67 8.14
N ALA A 85 -8.42 -7.97 7.75
CA ALA A 85 -7.49 -8.78 8.55
C ALA A 85 -6.46 -7.94 9.31
N ILE A 86 -6.45 -6.61 9.13
CA ILE A 86 -5.46 -5.73 9.75
C ILE A 86 -6.14 -4.60 10.51
N ASP A 87 -5.39 -3.98 11.42
CA ASP A 87 -5.85 -2.80 12.15
C ASP A 87 -5.20 -1.53 11.57
N VAL A 88 -5.56 -0.37 12.14
CA VAL A 88 -5.10 0.92 11.63
C VAL A 88 -3.60 1.10 11.85
N VAL A 89 -3.03 0.52 12.89
CA VAL A 89 -1.59 0.61 13.16
C VAL A 89 -0.82 -0.12 12.07
N GLU A 90 -1.23 -1.33 11.74
CA GLU A 90 -0.60 -2.11 10.67
C GLU A 90 -0.81 -1.44 9.31
N LEU A 91 -2.00 -0.93 9.04
CA LEU A 91 -2.27 -0.20 7.79
C LEU A 91 -1.31 0.98 7.62
N ARG A 92 -1.08 1.74 8.70
CA ARG A 92 -0.16 2.87 8.66
C ARG A 92 1.26 2.42 8.32
N GLU A 93 1.73 1.35 8.94
CA GLU A 93 3.07 0.81 8.67
C GLU A 93 3.21 0.43 7.19
N LEU A 94 2.23 -0.29 6.65
CA LEU A 94 2.27 -0.73 5.26
C LEU A 94 2.25 0.46 4.29
N LEU A 95 1.41 1.44 4.53
CA LEU A 95 1.27 2.60 3.65
C LEU A 95 2.50 3.51 3.70
N VAL A 96 3.02 3.78 4.89
CA VAL A 96 4.20 4.64 5.04
C VAL A 96 5.43 3.98 4.43
N ASP A 97 5.62 2.68 4.63
CA ASP A 97 6.74 1.95 4.03
C ASP A 97 6.63 1.91 2.51
N ALA A 98 5.42 1.73 1.98
CA ALA A 98 5.19 1.76 0.53
C ALA A 98 5.51 3.15 -0.05
N TRP A 99 5.05 4.20 0.63
CA TRP A 99 5.34 5.58 0.24
C TRP A 99 6.85 5.86 0.24
N ARG A 100 7.57 5.38 1.25
CA ARG A 100 9.04 5.56 1.33
C ARG A 100 9.76 4.99 0.12
N MET A 101 9.24 3.94 -0.48
CA MET A 101 9.85 3.35 -1.68
C MET A 101 9.72 4.25 -2.90
N CYS A 102 8.85 5.26 -2.85
CA CYS A 102 8.48 6.06 -4.01
C CYS A 102 8.98 7.50 -3.95
N VAL A 103 9.52 7.94 -2.81
CA VAL A 103 10.04 9.30 -2.64
C VAL A 103 11.54 9.28 -2.45
N PRO A 104 12.24 10.41 -2.74
CA PRO A 104 13.67 10.51 -2.42
C PRO A 104 13.92 10.31 -0.93
N LYS A 105 15.06 9.75 -0.60
CA LYS A 105 15.40 9.45 0.80
C LYS A 105 15.31 10.69 1.70
N LYS A 106 15.69 11.85 1.20
CA LYS A 106 15.65 13.09 1.99
C LYS A 106 14.22 13.48 2.33
N VAL A 107 13.27 13.19 1.44
CA VAL A 107 11.85 13.49 1.68
C VAL A 107 11.30 12.58 2.77
N ALA A 108 11.61 11.29 2.70
CA ALA A 108 11.20 10.32 3.72
C ALA A 108 11.80 10.69 5.08
N ALA A 109 13.09 11.02 5.11
CA ALA A 109 13.79 11.38 6.35
C ALA A 109 13.18 12.64 6.97
N ALA A 110 12.84 13.65 6.18
CA ALA A 110 12.25 14.89 6.67
C ALA A 110 10.86 14.65 7.29
N TYR A 111 10.08 13.74 6.72
CA TYR A 111 8.76 13.40 7.27
C TYR A 111 8.87 12.74 8.65
N GLU A 112 9.87 11.88 8.83
CA GLU A 112 10.06 11.15 10.09
C GLU A 112 10.80 11.98 11.13
N GLY A 113 11.55 12.92 10.67
CA GLY A 113 12.43 13.70 11.48
C GLY A 113 11.83 14.88 12.08
#